data_5b0e89d4730aa69e0c754aa941b473e8
#
_entry.id   5b0e89d4730aa69e0c754aa941b473e8
#
_cell.length_a   1.000
_cell.length_b   1.000
_cell.length_c   1.000
_cell.angle_alpha   90.00
_cell.angle_beta   90.00
_cell.angle_gamma   90.00
#
_symmetry.space_group_name_H-M   'P 1'
#
loop_
_entity.id
_entity.type
_entity.pdbx_description
1 polymer ?
#
loop_
_entity_poly.entity_id
_entity_poly.type
_entity_poly.pdbx_seq_one_letter_code
_entity_poly.pdbx_strand_id
1 'polypeptide(L)'
;MALKSVRLLLLTVASFITAIVFGQKPSCSLSSKLYSQDSINITTFGASTVAGINGLQFQGFLKADFEACYPGKTVIVGNFGIPGQTTTQGLARFESTIKNKKGFLLILMGLNDALAIVDKKMKIAETQSNMNKMVEIALAYHLIPVIGTIQYLNDANNKRYQNANFVIRQINAIYKRIVNNKKIYLTDINAVLGRDFTLYQDNTHPNVAGNMRIAFAWFDTINSIIEQKLLLSGLNQNYPNPSVSKTTIGFSLSKSNKVILTVYNMSGAIVRTLANSYFNSGYHEIELPTIDIVPGIYIYTMQTPTEQFVKKMVVLGR
;
A
#
# COMPACT_ATOMS: atom_id res chain seq x y z
N MET A 1 69.48 18.26 -28.91
CA MET A 1 68.06 18.53 -29.28
C MET A 1 67.19 17.60 -28.46
N ALA A 2 66.61 18.08 -27.36
CA ALA A 2 65.87 17.30 -26.38
C ALA A 2 64.37 17.67 -26.46
N LEU A 3 63.55 16.72 -26.88
CA LEU A 3 62.10 16.87 -26.86
C LEU A 3 61.59 16.72 -25.42
N LYS A 4 60.99 17.77 -24.91
CA LYS A 4 60.24 17.74 -23.66
C LYS A 4 58.84 17.18 -23.93
N SER A 5 58.54 16.03 -23.34
CA SER A 5 57.17 15.47 -23.32
C SER A 5 56.33 16.18 -22.24
N VAL A 6 55.29 16.86 -22.66
CA VAL A 6 54.26 17.44 -21.78
C VAL A 6 53.26 16.33 -21.42
N ARG A 7 53.24 15.91 -20.15
CA ARG A 7 52.19 15.04 -19.64
C ARG A 7 50.96 15.89 -19.30
N LEU A 8 49.88 15.67 -20.06
CA LEU A 8 48.56 16.26 -19.79
C LEU A 8 47.91 15.46 -18.67
N LEU A 9 47.73 16.09 -17.51
CA LEU A 9 47.04 15.52 -16.36
C LEU A 9 45.53 15.74 -16.54
N LEU A 10 44.81 14.68 -16.95
CA LEU A 10 43.35 14.67 -17.01
C LEU A 10 42.80 14.54 -15.57
N LEU A 11 42.37 15.64 -15.00
CA LEU A 11 41.56 15.68 -13.79
C LEU A 11 40.12 15.23 -14.13
N THR A 12 39.81 13.97 -13.86
CA THR A 12 38.40 13.50 -13.86
C THR A 12 37.69 14.06 -12.63
N VAL A 13 36.91 15.10 -12.83
CA VAL A 13 35.95 15.58 -11.84
C VAL A 13 34.83 14.54 -11.75
N ALA A 14 34.88 13.67 -10.75
CA ALA A 14 33.76 12.81 -10.41
C ALA A 14 32.64 13.68 -9.82
N SER A 15 31.69 14.02 -10.65
CA SER A 15 30.44 14.64 -10.18
C SER A 15 29.67 13.60 -9.33
N PHE A 16 29.79 13.71 -8.02
CA PHE A 16 28.85 13.04 -7.11
C PHE A 16 27.48 13.67 -7.32
N ILE A 17 26.67 13.08 -8.18
CA ILE A 17 25.23 13.34 -8.19
C ILE A 17 24.70 12.71 -6.91
N THR A 18 24.56 13.53 -5.86
CA THR A 18 23.73 13.20 -4.71
C THR A 18 22.30 13.10 -5.25
N ALA A 19 21.86 11.89 -5.56
CA ALA A 19 20.44 11.61 -5.78
C ALA A 19 19.73 11.98 -4.48
N ILE A 20 19.12 13.16 -4.44
CA ILE A 20 18.14 13.52 -3.42
C ILE A 20 17.02 12.51 -3.63
N VAL A 21 16.94 11.51 -2.75
CA VAL A 21 15.82 10.59 -2.69
C VAL A 21 14.63 11.42 -2.20
N PHE A 22 14.01 12.15 -3.13
CA PHE A 22 12.65 12.63 -2.90
C PHE A 22 11.81 11.40 -2.59
N GLY A 23 11.17 11.37 -1.42
CA GLY A 23 10.27 10.29 -1.03
C GLY A 23 9.35 9.98 -2.19
N GLN A 24 9.28 8.71 -2.55
CA GLN A 24 8.47 8.24 -3.67
C GLN A 24 7.02 8.68 -3.39
N LYS A 25 6.48 9.59 -4.20
CA LYS A 25 5.07 9.98 -4.07
C LYS A 25 4.20 8.80 -4.48
N PRO A 26 3.08 8.57 -3.80
CA PRO A 26 2.20 7.48 -4.17
C PRO A 26 1.71 7.64 -5.61
N SER A 27 1.69 6.54 -6.36
CA SER A 27 1.05 6.49 -7.66
C SER A 27 -0.45 6.35 -7.45
N CYS A 28 -1.18 7.45 -7.66
CA CYS A 28 -2.63 7.45 -7.49
C CYS A 28 -3.30 6.78 -8.68
N SER A 29 -3.99 5.68 -8.47
CA SER A 29 -4.81 5.02 -9.46
C SER A 29 -6.07 5.82 -9.80
N LEU A 30 -6.51 5.78 -11.05
CA LEU A 30 -7.80 6.34 -11.46
C LEU A 30 -8.99 5.68 -10.74
N SER A 31 -8.83 4.46 -10.27
CA SER A 31 -9.81 3.72 -9.47
C SER A 31 -10.15 4.40 -8.15
N SER A 32 -9.26 5.23 -7.60
CA SER A 32 -9.50 5.95 -6.35
C SER A 32 -10.79 6.79 -6.37
N LYS A 33 -11.19 7.30 -7.54
CA LYS A 33 -12.45 8.05 -7.75
C LYS A 33 -13.71 7.18 -7.58
N LEU A 34 -13.57 5.86 -7.65
CA LEU A 34 -14.66 4.91 -7.54
C LEU A 34 -14.77 4.27 -6.15
N TYR A 35 -13.98 4.76 -5.18
CA TYR A 35 -14.06 4.28 -3.80
C TYR A 35 -15.44 4.49 -3.21
N SER A 36 -16.02 3.42 -2.65
CA SER A 36 -17.42 3.33 -2.26
C SER A 36 -17.80 4.10 -0.99
N GLN A 37 -16.82 4.48 -0.17
CA GLN A 37 -17.06 5.15 1.11
C GLN A 37 -16.68 6.63 1.05
N ASP A 38 -17.33 7.47 1.90
CA ASP A 38 -17.03 8.90 2.00
C ASP A 38 -15.77 9.18 2.84
N SER A 39 -15.32 8.19 3.61
CA SER A 39 -14.16 8.34 4.47
C SER A 39 -13.24 7.11 4.44
N ILE A 40 -11.94 7.34 4.56
CA ILE A 40 -10.92 6.31 4.80
C ILE A 40 -10.55 6.39 6.27
N ASN A 41 -10.95 5.37 7.02
CA ASN A 41 -10.71 5.29 8.46
C ASN A 41 -9.61 4.27 8.72
N ILE A 42 -8.53 4.69 9.36
CA ILE A 42 -7.35 3.88 9.66
C ILE A 42 -7.06 4.01 11.16
N THR A 43 -7.03 2.88 11.84
CA THR A 43 -6.58 2.78 13.23
C THR A 43 -5.22 2.10 13.24
N THR A 44 -4.19 2.74 13.80
CA THR A 44 -2.87 2.13 13.95
C THR A 44 -2.66 1.70 15.39
N PHE A 45 -2.39 0.42 15.61
CA PHE A 45 -2.22 -0.18 16.92
C PHE A 45 -0.84 -0.83 17.04
N GLY A 46 -0.11 -0.52 18.12
CA GLY A 46 1.21 -1.06 18.29
C GLY A 46 1.97 -0.55 19.50
N ALA A 47 3.30 -0.66 19.41
CA ALA A 47 4.24 -0.19 20.43
C ALA A 47 4.90 1.16 20.03
N SER A 48 6.20 1.33 20.31
CA SER A 48 6.92 2.59 20.06
C SER A 48 7.00 2.99 18.59
N THR A 49 7.14 2.05 17.67
CA THR A 49 7.16 2.38 16.23
C THR A 49 5.82 2.98 15.76
N VAL A 50 4.70 2.56 16.37
CA VAL A 50 3.39 3.16 16.11
C VAL A 50 3.20 4.46 16.88
N ALA A 51 3.58 4.49 18.16
CA ALA A 51 3.49 5.71 18.98
C ALA A 51 4.24 6.89 18.36
N GLY A 52 5.37 6.60 17.75
CA GLY A 52 6.36 7.58 17.34
C GLY A 52 7.32 7.94 18.48
N ILE A 53 8.57 8.21 18.15
CA ILE A 53 9.61 8.62 19.10
C ILE A 53 10.13 10.00 18.66
N ASN A 54 10.33 10.90 19.61
CA ASN A 54 10.76 12.29 19.35
C ASN A 54 9.87 13.02 18.33
N GLY A 55 8.55 12.77 18.35
CA GLY A 55 7.60 13.37 17.42
C GLY A 55 7.60 12.76 16.00
N LEU A 56 8.48 11.79 15.73
CA LEU A 56 8.56 11.12 14.44
C LEU A 56 7.60 9.93 14.39
N GLN A 57 6.59 10.02 13.56
CA GLN A 57 5.56 9.00 13.38
C GLN A 57 5.12 8.90 11.92
N PHE A 58 4.77 7.71 11.47
CA PHE A 58 4.41 7.47 10.06
C PHE A 58 2.97 7.90 9.71
N GLN A 59 2.10 8.09 10.69
CA GLN A 59 0.66 8.35 10.46
C GLN A 59 0.40 9.65 9.70
N GLY A 60 1.20 10.69 9.91
CA GLY A 60 1.10 11.95 9.18
C GLY A 60 1.39 11.78 7.68
N PHE A 61 2.43 11.03 7.34
CA PHE A 61 2.78 10.70 5.96
C PHE A 61 1.70 9.83 5.31
N LEU A 62 1.22 8.79 6.01
CA LEU A 62 0.16 7.91 5.53
C LEU A 62 -1.13 8.69 5.24
N LYS A 63 -1.50 9.63 6.11
CA LYS A 63 -2.65 10.50 5.90
C LYS A 63 -2.49 11.36 4.66
N ALA A 64 -1.33 12.00 4.51
CA ALA A 64 -1.02 12.84 3.35
C ALA A 64 -1.07 12.06 2.02
N ASP A 65 -0.58 10.82 1.99
CA ASP A 65 -0.63 9.95 0.81
C ASP A 65 -2.07 9.64 0.40
N PHE A 66 -2.94 9.33 1.37
CA PHE A 66 -4.36 9.10 1.08
C PHE A 66 -5.10 10.37 0.68
N GLU A 67 -4.85 11.52 1.31
CA GLU A 67 -5.45 12.80 0.93
C GLU A 67 -5.07 13.21 -0.50
N ALA A 68 -3.83 12.94 -0.90
CA ALA A 68 -3.37 13.19 -2.27
C ALA A 68 -4.05 12.30 -3.30
N CYS A 69 -4.28 11.02 -3.00
CA CYS A 69 -4.80 10.04 -3.94
C CYS A 69 -6.34 9.92 -3.93
N TYR A 70 -7.00 10.30 -2.85
CA TYR A 70 -8.46 10.18 -2.68
C TYR A 70 -9.12 11.56 -2.45
N PRO A 71 -9.07 12.46 -3.45
CA PRO A 71 -9.60 13.81 -3.30
C PRO A 71 -11.11 13.77 -2.98
N GLY A 72 -11.54 14.59 -2.05
CA GLY A 72 -12.93 14.66 -1.60
C GLY A 72 -13.34 13.60 -0.58
N LYS A 73 -12.42 12.72 -0.17
CA LYS A 73 -12.66 11.75 0.91
C LYS A 73 -12.09 12.27 2.24
N THR A 74 -12.80 12.03 3.32
CA THR A 74 -12.28 12.33 4.67
C THR A 74 -11.30 11.24 5.10
N VAL A 75 -10.04 11.60 5.36
CA VAL A 75 -9.01 10.64 5.80
C VAL A 75 -8.75 10.80 7.31
N ILE A 76 -8.99 9.74 8.05
CA ILE A 76 -8.81 9.69 9.51
C ILE A 76 -7.77 8.61 9.84
N VAL A 77 -6.64 9.01 10.43
CA VAL A 77 -5.60 8.08 10.88
C VAL A 77 -5.39 8.27 12.38
N GLY A 78 -5.81 7.28 13.16
CA GLY A 78 -5.66 7.29 14.61
C GLY A 78 -4.40 6.55 15.06
N ASN A 79 -3.68 7.13 16.03
CA ASN A 79 -2.48 6.53 16.62
C ASN A 79 -2.81 5.95 18.01
N PHE A 80 -2.64 4.64 18.17
CA PHE A 80 -2.84 3.89 19.41
C PHE A 80 -1.59 3.05 19.75
N GLY A 81 -0.42 3.64 19.53
CA GLY A 81 0.86 3.07 19.98
C GLY A 81 1.14 3.38 21.44
N ILE A 82 1.68 2.42 22.18
CA ILE A 82 2.22 2.63 23.54
C ILE A 82 3.62 2.03 23.59
N PRO A 83 4.65 2.88 23.81
CA PRO A 83 6.04 2.41 23.80
C PRO A 83 6.31 1.27 24.79
N GLY A 84 7.20 0.36 24.42
CA GLY A 84 7.66 -0.74 25.28
C GLY A 84 6.69 -1.92 25.39
N GLN A 85 5.45 -1.84 24.92
CA GLN A 85 4.46 -2.90 25.07
C GLN A 85 4.81 -4.15 24.24
N THR A 86 4.66 -5.31 24.87
CA THR A 86 4.58 -6.62 24.23
C THR A 86 3.16 -6.88 23.70
N THR A 87 3.00 -7.93 22.90
CA THR A 87 1.66 -8.36 22.43
C THR A 87 0.72 -8.73 23.58
N THR A 88 1.24 -9.23 24.72
CA THR A 88 0.43 -9.53 25.92
C THR A 88 -0.20 -8.27 26.50
N GLN A 89 0.61 -7.22 26.67
CA GLN A 89 0.11 -5.91 27.16
C GLN A 89 -0.79 -5.22 26.13
N GLY A 90 -0.47 -5.35 24.84
CA GLY A 90 -1.30 -4.85 23.76
C GLY A 90 -2.67 -5.52 23.73
N LEU A 91 -2.73 -6.86 23.84
CA LEU A 91 -3.99 -7.61 23.86
C LEU A 91 -4.90 -7.19 25.01
N ALA A 92 -4.35 -6.91 26.17
CA ALA A 92 -5.13 -6.49 27.36
C ALA A 92 -5.97 -5.21 27.13
N ARG A 93 -5.51 -4.31 26.23
CA ARG A 93 -6.24 -3.07 25.91
C ARG A 93 -6.88 -3.08 24.51
N PHE A 94 -6.68 -4.14 23.74
CA PHE A 94 -6.99 -4.16 22.32
C PHE A 94 -8.48 -3.89 22.04
N GLU A 95 -9.35 -4.67 22.64
CA GLU A 95 -10.80 -4.57 22.43
C GLU A 95 -11.35 -3.18 22.82
N SER A 96 -10.96 -2.66 23.98
CA SER A 96 -11.37 -1.32 24.41
C SER A 96 -10.93 -0.21 23.47
N THR A 97 -9.78 -0.42 22.78
CA THR A 97 -9.26 0.52 21.79
C THR A 97 -10.06 0.51 20.49
N ILE A 98 -10.51 -0.67 20.03
CA ILE A 98 -11.06 -0.83 18.70
C ILE A 98 -12.59 -0.90 18.61
N LYS A 99 -13.31 -1.12 19.73
CA LYS A 99 -14.75 -1.38 19.77
C LYS A 99 -15.64 -0.36 19.03
N ASN A 100 -15.17 0.88 18.89
CA ASN A 100 -15.91 1.96 18.20
C ASN A 100 -15.20 2.42 16.91
N LYS A 101 -14.28 1.63 16.39
CA LYS A 101 -13.56 1.94 15.16
C LYS A 101 -14.21 1.28 13.96
N LYS A 102 -13.90 1.80 12.77
CA LYS A 102 -14.34 1.25 11.49
C LYS A 102 -13.19 1.33 10.47
N GLY A 103 -13.30 0.61 9.37
CA GLY A 103 -12.32 0.61 8.29
C GLY A 103 -11.11 -0.25 8.60
N PHE A 104 -9.92 0.27 8.32
CA PHE A 104 -8.66 -0.47 8.40
C PHE A 104 -8.07 -0.43 9.81
N LEU A 105 -7.53 -1.57 10.23
CA LEU A 105 -6.79 -1.70 11.49
C LEU A 105 -5.39 -2.22 11.20
N LEU A 106 -4.38 -1.37 11.36
CA LEU A 106 -2.97 -1.69 11.15
C LEU A 106 -2.36 -2.12 12.49
N ILE A 107 -1.89 -3.36 12.56
CA ILE A 107 -1.30 -3.92 13.78
C ILE A 107 0.21 -4.10 13.56
N LEU A 108 1.03 -3.36 14.31
CA LEU A 108 2.49 -3.45 14.28
C LEU A 108 3.02 -3.66 15.70
N MET A 109 3.11 -4.92 16.12
CA MET A 109 3.58 -5.35 17.44
C MET A 109 4.47 -6.58 17.34
N GLY A 110 5.30 -6.82 18.37
CA GLY A 110 6.09 -8.04 18.51
C GLY A 110 7.60 -7.79 18.59
N LEU A 111 8.09 -6.56 18.38
CA LEU A 111 9.53 -6.27 18.55
C LEU A 111 9.95 -6.42 20.02
N ASN A 112 9.14 -5.91 20.94
CA ASN A 112 9.38 -6.06 22.37
C ASN A 112 9.21 -7.52 22.83
N ASP A 113 8.36 -8.28 22.15
CA ASP A 113 8.25 -9.74 22.37
C ASP A 113 9.56 -10.44 21.99
N ALA A 114 10.15 -10.08 20.84
CA ALA A 114 11.43 -10.68 20.42
C ALA A 114 12.53 -10.42 21.46
N LEU A 115 12.59 -9.23 22.03
CA LEU A 115 13.52 -8.89 23.11
C LEU A 115 13.20 -9.67 24.40
N ALA A 116 11.93 -9.77 24.79
CA ALA A 116 11.49 -10.52 25.97
C ALA A 116 11.74 -12.03 25.83
N ILE A 117 11.63 -12.58 24.62
CA ILE A 117 11.94 -13.99 24.34
C ILE A 117 13.44 -14.26 24.49
N VAL A 118 14.29 -13.39 23.97
CA VAL A 118 15.76 -13.48 24.16
C VAL A 118 16.12 -13.41 25.65
N ASP A 119 15.44 -12.55 26.40
CA ASP A 119 15.61 -12.39 27.85
C ASP A 119 14.93 -13.51 28.67
N LYS A 120 14.34 -14.52 28.03
CA LYS A 120 13.60 -15.65 28.65
C LYS A 120 12.41 -15.24 29.52
N LYS A 121 11.83 -14.06 29.24
CA LYS A 121 10.65 -13.51 29.94
C LYS A 121 9.33 -13.82 29.22
N MET A 122 9.37 -14.35 28.01
CA MET A 122 8.22 -14.66 27.16
C MET A 122 8.53 -15.85 26.26
N LYS A 123 7.50 -16.56 25.81
CA LYS A 123 7.60 -17.63 24.81
C LYS A 123 7.04 -17.15 23.47
N ILE A 124 7.61 -17.60 22.36
CA ILE A 124 7.15 -17.23 21.02
C ILE A 124 5.69 -17.67 20.74
N ALA A 125 5.25 -18.77 21.40
CA ALA A 125 3.86 -19.23 21.31
C ALA A 125 2.86 -18.22 21.90
N GLU A 126 3.26 -17.42 22.86
CA GLU A 126 2.44 -16.35 23.44
C GLU A 126 2.22 -15.23 22.42
N THR A 127 3.28 -14.78 21.72
CA THR A 127 3.19 -13.82 20.62
C THR A 127 2.21 -14.28 19.53
N GLN A 128 2.32 -15.57 19.14
CA GLN A 128 1.40 -16.18 18.17
C GLN A 128 -0.05 -16.18 18.67
N SER A 129 -0.28 -16.62 19.88
CA SER A 129 -1.62 -16.69 20.50
C SER A 129 -2.25 -15.29 20.58
N ASN A 130 -1.46 -14.32 21.07
CA ASN A 130 -1.93 -12.94 21.24
C ASN A 130 -2.30 -12.29 19.91
N MET A 131 -1.46 -12.46 18.86
CA MET A 131 -1.76 -11.92 17.54
C MET A 131 -3.00 -12.58 16.92
N ASN A 132 -3.18 -13.90 17.05
CA ASN A 132 -4.39 -14.59 16.61
C ASN A 132 -5.65 -14.01 17.28
N LYS A 133 -5.62 -13.82 18.61
CA LYS A 133 -6.73 -13.24 19.36
C LYS A 133 -7.04 -11.82 18.93
N MET A 134 -6.02 -10.95 18.73
CA MET A 134 -6.23 -9.60 18.22
C MET A 134 -6.93 -9.62 16.84
N VAL A 135 -6.51 -10.49 15.95
CA VAL A 135 -7.14 -10.64 14.63
C VAL A 135 -8.59 -11.11 14.76
N GLU A 136 -8.86 -12.10 15.61
CA GLU A 136 -10.22 -12.60 15.84
C GLU A 136 -11.14 -11.52 16.39
N ILE A 137 -10.68 -10.75 17.37
CA ILE A 137 -11.42 -9.61 17.92
C ILE A 137 -11.66 -8.56 16.82
N ALA A 138 -10.63 -8.21 16.03
CA ALA A 138 -10.78 -7.23 14.96
C ALA A 138 -11.83 -7.63 13.92
N LEU A 139 -11.83 -8.91 13.51
CA LEU A 139 -12.81 -9.45 12.58
C LEU A 139 -14.24 -9.47 13.17
N ALA A 140 -14.38 -9.77 14.46
CA ALA A 140 -15.68 -9.71 15.16
C ALA A 140 -16.26 -8.28 15.21
N TYR A 141 -15.41 -7.27 15.23
CA TYR A 141 -15.80 -5.85 15.11
C TYR A 141 -15.88 -5.35 13.66
N HIS A 142 -15.87 -6.24 12.67
CA HIS A 142 -15.97 -5.92 11.23
C HIS A 142 -14.87 -4.96 10.73
N LEU A 143 -13.73 -4.92 11.39
CA LEU A 143 -12.55 -4.18 10.90
C LEU A 143 -11.82 -4.98 9.83
N ILE A 144 -11.05 -4.28 9.02
CA ILE A 144 -10.15 -4.88 8.02
C ILE A 144 -8.74 -4.92 8.63
N PRO A 145 -8.33 -6.04 9.27
CA PRO A 145 -7.02 -6.12 9.91
C PRO A 145 -5.91 -6.32 8.88
N VAL A 146 -4.85 -5.54 9.03
CA VAL A 146 -3.61 -5.63 8.27
C VAL A 146 -2.46 -5.76 9.27
N ILE A 147 -1.71 -6.86 9.19
CA ILE A 147 -0.55 -7.08 10.07
C ILE A 147 0.70 -6.53 9.39
N GLY A 148 1.50 -5.72 10.11
CA GLY A 148 2.86 -5.36 9.73
C GLY A 148 3.87 -6.40 10.18
N THR A 149 4.80 -6.80 9.32
CA THR A 149 5.98 -7.52 9.76
C THR A 149 6.90 -6.60 10.57
N ILE A 150 7.62 -7.16 11.53
CA ILE A 150 8.46 -6.42 12.47
C ILE A 150 9.81 -6.12 11.80
N GLN A 151 10.25 -4.88 11.88
CA GLN A 151 11.57 -4.44 11.41
C GLN A 151 12.72 -5.09 12.21
N TYR A 152 13.91 -5.13 11.61
CA TYR A 152 15.12 -5.53 12.30
C TYR A 152 15.62 -4.46 13.28
N LEU A 153 16.34 -4.89 14.30
CA LEU A 153 17.16 -4.03 15.16
C LEU A 153 18.54 -3.86 14.53
N ASN A 154 19.15 -2.70 14.70
CA ASN A 154 20.57 -2.51 14.38
C ASN A 154 21.41 -3.33 15.37
N ASP A 155 21.89 -4.46 14.92
CA ASP A 155 22.58 -5.47 15.73
C ASP A 155 24.11 -5.39 15.63
N ALA A 156 24.64 -4.31 15.08
CA ALA A 156 26.08 -4.07 15.05
C ALA A 156 26.66 -4.13 16.47
N ASN A 157 27.57 -5.06 16.72
CA ASN A 157 28.24 -5.29 18.01
C ASN A 157 27.29 -5.56 19.20
N ASN A 158 26.04 -5.98 18.97
CA ASN A 158 25.05 -6.25 19.99
C ASN A 158 24.49 -7.67 19.90
N LYS A 159 25.04 -8.60 20.70
CA LYS A 159 24.64 -10.02 20.70
C LYS A 159 23.16 -10.22 21.04
N ARG A 160 22.60 -9.41 21.94
CA ARG A 160 21.18 -9.47 22.30
C ARG A 160 20.29 -9.13 21.09
N TYR A 161 20.67 -8.12 20.30
CA TYR A 161 19.94 -7.73 19.10
C TYR A 161 20.12 -8.73 17.95
N GLN A 162 21.30 -9.35 17.81
CA GLN A 162 21.50 -10.46 16.86
C GLN A 162 20.53 -11.60 17.15
N ASN A 163 20.43 -12.01 18.43
CA ASN A 163 19.49 -13.04 18.86
C ASN A 163 18.03 -12.61 18.67
N ALA A 164 17.71 -11.34 18.98
CA ALA A 164 16.36 -10.80 18.77
C ALA A 164 16.00 -10.77 17.28
N ASN A 165 16.92 -10.43 16.38
CA ASN A 165 16.70 -10.47 14.94
C ASN A 165 16.45 -11.91 14.42
N PHE A 166 17.01 -12.93 15.06
CA PHE A 166 16.65 -14.31 14.76
C PHE A 166 15.19 -14.60 15.16
N VAL A 167 14.77 -14.17 16.36
CA VAL A 167 13.38 -14.32 16.84
C VAL A 167 12.41 -13.49 15.97
N ILE A 168 12.78 -12.28 15.54
CA ILE A 168 11.98 -11.44 14.64
C ILE A 168 11.65 -12.19 13.34
N ARG A 169 12.63 -12.88 12.73
CA ARG A 169 12.36 -13.71 11.54
C ARG A 169 11.32 -14.79 11.81
N GLN A 170 11.37 -15.44 12.97
CA GLN A 170 10.39 -16.45 13.36
C GLN A 170 9.00 -15.86 13.58
N ILE A 171 8.89 -14.70 14.26
CA ILE A 171 7.62 -13.99 14.47
C ILE A 171 7.03 -13.55 13.13
N ASN A 172 7.84 -12.99 12.23
CA ASN A 172 7.39 -12.58 10.90
C ASN A 172 6.87 -13.77 10.07
N ALA A 173 7.52 -14.94 10.17
CA ALA A 173 7.03 -16.16 9.54
C ALA A 173 5.68 -16.63 10.15
N ILE A 174 5.51 -16.47 11.46
CA ILE A 174 4.24 -16.74 12.15
C ILE A 174 3.16 -15.78 11.64
N TYR A 175 3.43 -14.49 11.53
CA TYR A 175 2.46 -13.50 11.04
C TYR A 175 2.04 -13.77 9.59
N LYS A 176 2.96 -14.14 8.72
CA LYS A 176 2.64 -14.58 7.35
C LYS A 176 1.70 -15.80 7.33
N ARG A 177 1.89 -16.77 8.24
CA ARG A 177 0.97 -17.91 8.38
C ARG A 177 -0.41 -17.51 8.91
N ILE A 178 -0.48 -16.62 9.91
CA ILE A 178 -1.75 -16.11 10.44
C ILE A 178 -2.56 -15.41 9.32
N VAL A 179 -1.90 -14.55 8.56
CA VAL A 179 -2.51 -13.83 7.42
C VAL A 179 -3.10 -14.80 6.40
N ASN A 180 -2.35 -15.82 5.99
CA ASN A 180 -2.81 -16.82 5.04
C ASN A 180 -4.00 -17.65 5.59
N ASN A 181 -3.92 -18.09 6.85
CA ASN A 181 -4.94 -18.93 7.46
C ASN A 181 -6.26 -18.15 7.70
N LYS A 182 -6.16 -16.89 8.10
CA LYS A 182 -7.33 -16.04 8.38
C LYS A 182 -7.81 -15.27 7.14
N LYS A 183 -7.10 -15.36 6.00
CA LYS A 183 -7.38 -14.64 4.74
C LYS A 183 -7.50 -13.13 4.96
N ILE A 184 -6.58 -12.57 5.74
CA ILE A 184 -6.43 -11.14 6.01
C ILE A 184 -5.23 -10.60 5.23
N TYR A 185 -4.72 -9.42 5.59
CA TYR A 185 -3.71 -8.72 4.81
C TYR A 185 -2.40 -8.53 5.59
N LEU A 186 -1.29 -8.46 4.85
CA LEU A 186 0.05 -8.24 5.38
C LEU A 186 0.70 -7.04 4.69
N THR A 187 1.37 -6.20 5.47
CA THR A 187 2.35 -5.24 4.97
C THR A 187 3.74 -5.68 5.39
N ASP A 188 4.65 -5.90 4.45
CA ASP A 188 6.00 -6.39 4.77
C ASP A 188 6.96 -5.24 5.12
N ILE A 189 6.74 -4.62 6.30
CA ILE A 189 7.57 -3.54 6.84
C ILE A 189 9.04 -3.99 6.99
N ASN A 190 9.26 -5.26 7.36
CA ASN A 190 10.60 -5.83 7.45
C ASN A 190 11.35 -5.78 6.12
N ALA A 191 10.68 -6.12 5.02
CA ALA A 191 11.28 -6.07 3.69
C ALA A 191 11.54 -4.63 3.24
N VAL A 192 10.63 -3.71 3.53
CA VAL A 192 10.71 -2.29 3.12
C VAL A 192 11.86 -1.55 3.80
N LEU A 193 12.10 -1.82 5.07
CA LEU A 193 13.23 -1.24 5.80
C LEU A 193 14.52 -2.07 5.62
N GLY A 194 14.38 -3.37 5.44
CA GLY A 194 15.50 -4.29 5.30
C GLY A 194 16.48 -4.20 6.46
N ARG A 195 17.77 -4.18 6.14
CA ARG A 195 18.87 -3.92 7.08
C ARG A 195 19.56 -2.58 6.77
N ASP A 196 18.82 -1.64 6.16
CA ASP A 196 19.29 -0.29 5.91
C ASP A 196 19.12 0.56 7.18
N PHE A 197 20.12 0.49 8.05
CA PHE A 197 20.11 1.22 9.32
C PHE A 197 20.32 2.74 9.18
N THR A 198 20.54 3.25 7.98
CA THR A 198 20.48 4.70 7.71
C THR A 198 19.06 5.25 7.81
N LEU A 199 18.05 4.37 7.78
CA LEU A 199 16.63 4.69 7.97
C LEU A 199 16.21 4.80 9.44
N TYR A 200 17.15 4.67 10.38
CA TYR A 200 16.87 4.65 11.80
C TYR A 200 17.48 5.86 12.51
N GLN A 201 16.79 6.38 13.53
CA GLN A 201 17.31 7.45 14.40
C GLN A 201 18.13 6.89 15.58
N ASP A 202 17.90 5.63 15.92
CA ASP A 202 18.62 4.85 16.92
C ASP A 202 18.70 3.39 16.49
N ASN A 203 19.11 2.47 17.38
CA ASN A 203 19.22 1.06 17.01
C ASN A 203 17.88 0.34 16.79
N THR A 204 16.74 1.00 17.01
CA THR A 204 15.43 0.37 17.10
C THR A 204 14.36 1.11 16.26
N HIS A 205 14.39 2.44 16.27
CA HIS A 205 13.30 3.26 15.79
C HIS A 205 13.62 3.93 14.45
N PRO A 206 12.68 3.91 13.50
CA PRO A 206 12.83 4.57 12.21
C PRO A 206 12.99 6.09 12.38
N ASN A 207 13.84 6.70 11.55
CA ASN A 207 13.92 8.15 11.39
C ASN A 207 12.84 8.65 10.42
N VAL A 208 12.91 9.92 9.98
CA VAL A 208 11.95 10.50 9.04
C VAL A 208 11.83 9.66 7.77
N ALA A 209 12.95 9.30 7.13
CA ALA A 209 12.96 8.52 5.90
C ALA A 209 12.39 7.10 6.11
N GLY A 210 12.72 6.46 7.23
CA GLY A 210 12.16 5.17 7.62
C GLY A 210 10.65 5.23 7.84
N ASN A 211 10.15 6.27 8.53
CA ASN A 211 8.72 6.48 8.73
C ASN A 211 7.97 6.75 7.42
N MET A 212 8.57 7.49 6.48
CA MET A 212 8.01 7.68 5.14
C MET A 212 7.89 6.35 4.38
N ARG A 213 8.90 5.48 4.43
CA ARG A 213 8.84 4.15 3.80
C ARG A 213 7.77 3.26 4.44
N ILE A 214 7.62 3.29 5.77
CA ILE A 214 6.56 2.58 6.48
C ILE A 214 5.18 3.09 6.04
N ALA A 215 4.98 4.40 5.97
CA ALA A 215 3.73 5.01 5.52
C ALA A 215 3.36 4.55 4.10
N PHE A 216 4.32 4.63 3.18
CA PHE A 216 4.14 4.21 1.80
C PHE A 216 3.76 2.72 1.69
N ALA A 217 4.43 1.84 2.46
CA ALA A 217 4.11 0.41 2.47
C ALA A 217 2.68 0.13 2.98
N TRP A 218 2.23 0.84 4.01
CA TRP A 218 0.86 0.77 4.48
C TRP A 218 -0.14 1.31 3.44
N PHE A 219 0.19 2.46 2.83
CA PHE A 219 -0.61 3.04 1.76
C PHE A 219 -0.82 2.05 0.62
N ASP A 220 0.26 1.47 0.10
CA ASP A 220 0.22 0.54 -1.02
C ASP A 220 -0.66 -0.70 -0.71
N THR A 221 -0.50 -1.28 0.48
CA THR A 221 -1.33 -2.40 0.92
C THR A 221 -2.81 -2.02 1.02
N ILE A 222 -3.14 -0.90 1.67
CA ILE A 222 -4.54 -0.46 1.83
C ILE A 222 -5.14 -0.08 0.48
N ASN A 223 -4.39 0.63 -0.37
CA ASN A 223 -4.83 0.99 -1.72
C ASN A 223 -5.17 -0.24 -2.54
N SER A 224 -4.33 -1.28 -2.49
CA SER A 224 -4.61 -2.56 -3.15
C SER A 224 -5.89 -3.23 -2.62
N ILE A 225 -6.16 -3.17 -1.30
CA ILE A 225 -7.41 -3.70 -0.71
C ILE A 225 -8.61 -2.90 -1.22
N ILE A 226 -8.52 -1.58 -1.27
CA ILE A 226 -9.58 -0.71 -1.79
C ILE A 226 -9.88 -1.09 -3.25
N GLU A 227 -8.85 -1.18 -4.08
CA GLU A 227 -9.00 -1.50 -5.50
C GLU A 227 -9.61 -2.88 -5.75
N GLN A 228 -9.33 -3.84 -4.91
CA GLN A 228 -9.83 -5.22 -5.06
C GLN A 228 -11.20 -5.46 -4.44
N LYS A 229 -11.59 -4.69 -3.40
CA LYS A 229 -12.73 -5.05 -2.54
C LYS A 229 -13.74 -3.94 -2.29
N LEU A 230 -13.36 -2.69 -2.43
CA LEU A 230 -14.15 -1.56 -1.92
C LEU A 230 -14.54 -0.53 -3.00
N LEU A 231 -14.37 -0.86 -4.27
CA LEU A 231 -14.81 -0.01 -5.36
C LEU A 231 -16.30 -0.22 -5.66
N LEU A 232 -16.95 0.87 -6.08
CA LEU A 232 -18.25 0.79 -6.76
C LEU A 232 -18.05 0.27 -8.18
N SER A 233 -19.09 -0.34 -8.76
CA SER A 233 -19.11 -0.57 -10.20
C SER A 233 -19.07 0.78 -10.92
N GLY A 234 -18.30 0.88 -11.99
CA GLY A 234 -18.17 2.12 -12.73
C GLY A 234 -17.25 2.02 -13.94
N LEU A 235 -17.41 2.96 -14.86
CA LEU A 235 -16.61 3.10 -16.07
C LEU A 235 -15.85 4.41 -16.03
N ASN A 236 -14.52 4.34 -16.11
CA ASN A 236 -13.66 5.51 -16.08
C ASN A 236 -13.60 6.20 -17.46
N GLN A 237 -13.23 7.49 -17.47
CA GLN A 237 -12.80 8.16 -18.67
C GLN A 237 -11.54 7.50 -19.20
N ASN A 238 -11.51 7.18 -20.50
CA ASN A 238 -10.31 6.66 -21.15
C ASN A 238 -9.13 7.63 -21.06
N TYR A 239 -7.92 7.10 -21.00
CA TYR A 239 -6.70 7.92 -20.94
C TYR A 239 -5.58 7.32 -21.80
N PRO A 240 -4.93 8.15 -22.65
CA PRO A 240 -5.23 9.55 -22.92
C PRO A 240 -6.56 9.76 -23.65
N ASN A 241 -7.17 10.96 -23.45
CA ASN A 241 -8.32 11.44 -24.20
C ASN A 241 -8.16 12.96 -24.43
N PRO A 242 -7.94 13.45 -25.66
CA PRO A 242 -7.95 12.71 -26.92
C PRO A 242 -6.84 11.65 -27.06
N SER A 243 -7.11 10.63 -27.88
CA SER A 243 -6.19 9.53 -28.21
C SER A 243 -5.64 9.69 -29.63
N VAL A 244 -4.35 9.40 -29.82
CA VAL A 244 -3.69 9.43 -31.14
C VAL A 244 -3.40 8.02 -31.67
N SER A 245 -2.85 7.14 -30.83
CA SER A 245 -2.44 5.78 -31.24
C SER A 245 -3.07 4.68 -30.41
N LYS A 246 -3.25 4.92 -29.12
CA LYS A 246 -3.90 4.00 -28.19
C LYS A 246 -4.45 4.75 -26.99
N THR A 247 -5.42 4.15 -26.32
CA THR A 247 -5.98 4.63 -25.07
C THR A 247 -6.32 3.45 -24.17
N THR A 248 -6.34 3.67 -22.85
CA THR A 248 -6.75 2.68 -21.86
C THR A 248 -8.11 3.04 -21.31
N ILE A 249 -8.99 2.07 -21.24
CA ILE A 249 -10.31 2.16 -20.61
C ILE A 249 -10.28 1.38 -19.32
N GLY A 250 -10.40 2.11 -18.19
CA GLY A 250 -10.50 1.53 -16.86
C GLY A 250 -11.95 1.36 -16.43
N PHE A 251 -12.25 0.27 -15.72
CA PHE A 251 -13.54 0.06 -15.07
C PHE A 251 -13.40 -0.72 -13.77
N SER A 252 -14.41 -0.62 -12.91
CA SER A 252 -14.46 -1.38 -11.67
C SER A 252 -15.77 -2.14 -11.52
N LEU A 253 -15.72 -3.24 -10.79
CA LEU A 253 -16.88 -4.06 -10.45
C LEU A 253 -16.95 -4.24 -8.93
N SER A 254 -18.08 -3.92 -8.34
CA SER A 254 -18.36 -4.16 -6.92
C SER A 254 -18.45 -5.66 -6.59
N LYS A 255 -18.81 -6.48 -7.58
CA LYS A 255 -18.86 -7.94 -7.51
C LYS A 255 -18.49 -8.56 -8.87
N SER A 256 -18.00 -9.80 -8.86
CA SER A 256 -17.69 -10.53 -10.09
C SER A 256 -18.92 -10.61 -10.99
N ASN A 257 -18.77 -10.26 -12.27
CA ASN A 257 -19.88 -10.19 -13.20
C ASN A 257 -19.43 -10.37 -14.65
N LYS A 258 -20.39 -10.68 -15.54
CA LYS A 258 -20.19 -10.60 -16.98
C LYS A 258 -20.17 -9.13 -17.41
N VAL A 259 -19.15 -8.74 -18.18
CA VAL A 259 -18.99 -7.40 -18.73
C VAL A 259 -19.01 -7.46 -20.25
N ILE A 260 -19.79 -6.58 -20.86
CA ILE A 260 -19.73 -6.28 -22.30
C ILE A 260 -19.24 -4.83 -22.41
N LEU A 261 -18.02 -4.63 -22.96
CA LEU A 261 -17.44 -3.31 -23.22
C LEU A 261 -17.38 -3.07 -24.73
N THR A 262 -18.12 -2.09 -25.21
CA THR A 262 -18.30 -1.83 -26.65
C THR A 262 -18.09 -0.37 -26.98
N VAL A 263 -17.43 -0.10 -28.11
CA VAL A 263 -17.21 1.21 -28.69
C VAL A 263 -18.14 1.40 -29.89
N TYR A 264 -18.79 2.57 -29.94
CA TYR A 264 -19.73 2.96 -31.00
C TYR A 264 -19.28 4.27 -31.63
N ASN A 265 -19.57 4.43 -32.91
CA ASN A 265 -19.52 5.75 -33.59
C ASN A 265 -20.77 6.58 -33.24
N MET A 266 -20.80 7.80 -33.71
CA MET A 266 -21.92 8.73 -33.45
C MET A 266 -23.25 8.34 -34.15
N SER A 267 -23.23 7.41 -35.14
CA SER A 267 -24.44 6.84 -35.73
C SER A 267 -24.97 5.62 -34.95
N GLY A 268 -24.30 5.24 -33.88
CA GLY A 268 -24.68 4.06 -33.06
C GLY A 268 -24.15 2.70 -33.59
N ALA A 269 -23.37 2.73 -34.69
CA ALA A 269 -22.77 1.50 -35.21
C ALA A 269 -21.62 1.06 -34.33
N ILE A 270 -21.51 -0.27 -34.08
CA ILE A 270 -20.41 -0.87 -33.33
C ILE A 270 -19.11 -0.72 -34.11
N VAL A 271 -18.13 -0.08 -33.51
CA VAL A 271 -16.76 0.04 -34.03
C VAL A 271 -15.92 -1.13 -33.53
N ARG A 272 -16.02 -1.45 -32.21
CA ARG A 272 -15.26 -2.55 -31.61
C ARG A 272 -15.90 -3.02 -30.32
N THR A 273 -15.95 -4.34 -30.12
CA THR A 273 -16.25 -4.96 -28.81
C THR A 273 -14.92 -5.33 -28.14
N LEU A 274 -14.64 -4.71 -27.01
CA LEU A 274 -13.38 -4.84 -26.29
C LEU A 274 -13.41 -6.00 -25.27
N ALA A 275 -14.60 -6.27 -24.71
CA ALA A 275 -14.81 -7.37 -23.78
C ALA A 275 -16.23 -7.92 -23.93
N ASN A 276 -16.37 -9.24 -23.76
CA ASN A 276 -17.63 -9.95 -23.60
C ASN A 276 -17.34 -11.22 -22.76
N SER A 277 -16.97 -11.03 -21.50
CA SER A 277 -16.49 -12.11 -20.62
C SER A 277 -16.78 -11.82 -19.15
N TYR A 278 -16.54 -12.81 -18.28
CA TYR A 278 -16.60 -12.64 -16.83
C TYR A 278 -15.33 -12.00 -16.31
N PHE A 279 -15.50 -11.03 -15.39
CA PHE A 279 -14.43 -10.38 -14.65
C PHE A 279 -14.69 -10.53 -13.15
N ASN A 280 -13.62 -10.65 -12.37
CA ASN A 280 -13.70 -10.64 -10.91
C ASN A 280 -14.12 -9.26 -10.39
N SER A 281 -14.57 -9.17 -9.13
CA SER A 281 -14.70 -7.88 -8.44
C SER A 281 -13.35 -7.17 -8.38
N GLY A 282 -13.36 -5.84 -8.41
CA GLY A 282 -12.17 -5.00 -8.39
C GLY A 282 -12.00 -4.16 -9.65
N TYR A 283 -10.79 -3.63 -9.85
CA TYR A 283 -10.44 -2.74 -10.94
C TYR A 283 -9.80 -3.51 -12.11
N HIS A 284 -10.17 -3.11 -13.34
CA HIS A 284 -9.71 -3.70 -14.59
C HIS A 284 -9.37 -2.63 -15.61
N GLU A 285 -8.43 -2.92 -16.50
CA GLU A 285 -8.06 -2.05 -17.60
C GLU A 285 -8.03 -2.84 -18.91
N ILE A 286 -8.48 -2.18 -19.99
CA ILE A 286 -8.39 -2.71 -21.34
C ILE A 286 -7.78 -1.64 -22.24
N GLU A 287 -6.70 -1.99 -22.93
CA GLU A 287 -6.08 -1.13 -23.92
C GLU A 287 -6.85 -1.21 -25.24
N LEU A 288 -7.15 -0.05 -25.84
CA LEU A 288 -7.75 0.10 -27.15
C LEU A 288 -6.73 0.75 -28.08
N PRO A 289 -6.17 0.03 -29.07
CA PRO A 289 -5.46 0.65 -30.18
C PRO A 289 -6.43 1.50 -30.98
N THR A 290 -6.05 2.77 -31.22
CA THR A 290 -6.88 3.75 -31.97
C THR A 290 -6.26 4.16 -33.29
N ILE A 291 -5.13 3.56 -33.65
CA ILE A 291 -4.38 3.89 -34.87
C ILE A 291 -5.14 3.57 -36.16
N ASP A 292 -6.01 2.59 -36.12
CA ASP A 292 -6.88 2.13 -37.21
C ASP A 292 -8.33 2.62 -37.07
N ILE A 293 -8.60 3.50 -36.11
CA ILE A 293 -9.91 4.11 -35.91
C ILE A 293 -9.91 5.50 -36.59
N VAL A 294 -10.90 5.78 -37.38
CA VAL A 294 -11.07 7.08 -38.07
C VAL A 294 -11.12 8.21 -37.02
N PRO A 295 -10.42 9.34 -37.23
CA PRO A 295 -10.51 10.46 -36.30
C PRO A 295 -11.96 10.94 -36.12
N GLY A 296 -12.35 11.17 -34.88
CA GLY A 296 -13.70 11.55 -34.54
C GLY A 296 -14.07 11.35 -33.06
N ILE A 297 -15.36 11.51 -32.81
CA ILE A 297 -15.98 11.32 -31.50
C ILE A 297 -16.62 9.94 -31.47
N TYR A 298 -16.42 9.24 -30.38
CA TYR A 298 -16.94 7.90 -30.12
C TYR A 298 -17.59 7.83 -28.74
N ILE A 299 -18.52 6.90 -28.60
CA ILE A 299 -19.13 6.54 -27.31
C ILE A 299 -18.68 5.13 -26.98
N TYR A 300 -18.32 4.86 -25.75
CA TYR A 300 -18.12 3.50 -25.28
C TYR A 300 -18.98 3.21 -24.07
N THR A 301 -19.48 1.98 -24.01
CA THR A 301 -20.39 1.52 -22.95
C THR A 301 -19.80 0.31 -22.26
N MET A 302 -19.96 0.26 -20.94
CA MET A 302 -19.81 -0.96 -20.15
C MET A 302 -21.20 -1.41 -19.71
N GLN A 303 -21.56 -2.63 -20.04
CA GLN A 303 -22.83 -3.24 -19.63
C GLN A 303 -22.56 -4.49 -18.80
N THR A 304 -23.26 -4.57 -17.67
CA THR A 304 -23.41 -5.77 -16.82
C THR A 304 -24.87 -6.22 -16.88
N PRO A 305 -25.25 -7.38 -16.31
CA PRO A 305 -26.66 -7.77 -16.24
C PRO A 305 -27.58 -6.79 -15.52
N THR A 306 -27.04 -5.93 -14.65
CA THR A 306 -27.84 -5.02 -13.79
C THR A 306 -27.51 -3.54 -13.96
N GLU A 307 -26.42 -3.18 -14.65
CA GLU A 307 -25.91 -1.80 -14.71
C GLU A 307 -25.38 -1.50 -16.12
N GLN A 308 -25.51 -0.25 -16.54
CA GLN A 308 -24.92 0.26 -17.78
C GLN A 308 -24.25 1.60 -17.52
N PHE A 309 -23.03 1.75 -18.03
CA PHE A 309 -22.24 2.97 -17.95
C PHE A 309 -21.84 3.42 -19.34
N VAL A 310 -21.77 4.73 -19.53
CA VAL A 310 -21.50 5.35 -20.83
C VAL A 310 -20.46 6.45 -20.67
N LYS A 311 -19.50 6.50 -21.59
CA LYS A 311 -18.49 7.56 -21.68
C LYS A 311 -18.24 7.93 -23.13
N LYS A 312 -17.68 9.13 -23.32
CA LYS A 312 -17.30 9.68 -24.63
C LYS A 312 -15.77 9.71 -24.75
N MET A 313 -15.25 9.36 -25.91
CA MET A 313 -13.84 9.52 -26.24
C MET A 313 -13.65 10.28 -27.57
N VAL A 314 -12.49 10.89 -27.72
CA VAL A 314 -12.06 11.59 -28.94
C VAL A 314 -10.82 10.87 -29.47
N VAL A 315 -10.83 10.52 -30.74
CA VAL A 315 -9.69 10.01 -31.50
C VAL A 315 -9.22 11.07 -32.45
N LEU A 316 -7.94 11.41 -32.39
CA LEU A 316 -7.29 12.36 -33.31
C LEU A 316 -6.59 11.61 -34.43
N GLY A 317 -6.49 12.27 -35.59
CA GLY A 317 -5.60 11.86 -36.68
C GLY A 317 -4.12 12.05 -36.29
N ARG A 318 -3.27 11.32 -36.94
CA ARG A 318 -1.82 11.58 -36.92
C ARG A 318 -1.49 12.83 -37.66
#